data_fc59f6db9f2b760fd3042deb61ee188d
#
_entry.id   fc59f6db9f2b760fd3042deb61ee188d
#
_cell.length_a   1.000
_cell.length_b   1.000
_cell.length_c   1.000
_cell.angle_alpha   90.00
_cell.angle_beta   90.00
_cell.angle_gamma   90.00
#
_symmetry.space_group_name_H-M   'P 1'
#
loop_
_entity.id
_entity.type
_entity.pdbx_description
1 polymer ?
#
loop_
_entity_poly.entity_id
_entity_poly.type
_entity_poly.pdbx_seq_one_letter_code
_entity_poly.pdbx_strand_id
1 'polypeptide(L)'
;IALERGSVVKNPLIAYSFDIRPYPFQEAILDKLEAERKIYGNYKNLLVAATGTGKTVISAFDYKRFVAENRDHHRLLFVAHREEILKQSLACFRGVLKDPEFGALYTGNNSEIKEGQSLFATIQKLDSKDNISRFSPDYFDFIIVDEFHHAAADSYQELLSYFKPQIL
;
A
#
# COMPACT_ATOMS: atom_id res chain seq x y z
N ILE A 1 15.04 -32.14 27.39
CA ILE A 1 15.66 -31.54 26.19
C ILE A 1 14.82 -30.32 25.86
N ALA A 2 15.28 -29.14 26.30
CA ALA A 2 14.62 -27.88 26.02
C ALA A 2 14.99 -27.46 24.59
N LEU A 3 13.97 -27.30 23.73
CA LEU A 3 14.10 -26.64 22.43
C LEU A 3 14.32 -25.14 22.68
N GLU A 4 15.54 -24.69 22.48
CA GLU A 4 15.85 -23.26 22.44
C GLU A 4 15.03 -22.61 21.32
N ARG A 5 14.20 -21.66 21.70
CA ARG A 5 13.55 -20.74 20.76
C ARG A 5 14.63 -19.87 20.15
N GLY A 6 15.04 -20.20 18.93
CA GLY A 6 15.95 -19.39 18.17
C GLY A 6 15.46 -17.95 18.09
N SER A 7 16.26 -17.04 18.58
CA SER A 7 16.06 -15.61 18.39
C SER A 7 16.04 -15.31 16.89
N VAL A 8 14.90 -14.86 16.38
CA VAL A 8 14.79 -14.35 15.03
C VAL A 8 15.69 -13.11 14.95
N VAL A 9 16.84 -13.27 14.34
CA VAL A 9 17.75 -12.17 14.06
C VAL A 9 17.03 -11.21 13.13
N LYS A 10 16.54 -10.11 13.68
CA LYS A 10 15.96 -9.00 12.93
C LYS A 10 17.08 -8.22 12.22
N ASN A 11 17.70 -8.83 11.22
CA ASN A 11 18.58 -8.09 10.33
C ASN A 11 17.73 -7.62 9.12
N PRO A 12 17.41 -6.32 9.01
CA PRO A 12 16.59 -5.81 7.92
C PRO A 12 17.19 -6.11 6.54
N LEU A 13 18.50 -6.24 6.43
CA LEU A 13 19.17 -6.59 5.17
C LEU A 13 18.84 -8.00 4.66
N ILE A 14 18.50 -8.93 5.55
CA ILE A 14 18.15 -10.31 5.16
C ILE A 14 16.78 -10.36 4.47
N ALA A 15 15.82 -9.53 4.89
CA ALA A 15 14.49 -9.49 4.28
C ALA A 15 14.52 -9.10 2.79
N TYR A 16 15.51 -8.30 2.36
CA TYR A 16 15.66 -7.87 0.97
C TYR A 16 16.45 -8.83 0.09
N SER A 17 17.10 -9.84 0.68
CA SER A 17 17.83 -10.88 -0.05
C SER A 17 16.92 -11.99 -0.56
N PHE A 18 15.72 -12.15 -0.01
CA PHE A 18 14.75 -13.14 -0.47
C PHE A 18 13.98 -12.65 -1.69
N ASP A 19 13.89 -13.50 -2.71
CA ASP A 19 13.10 -13.23 -3.89
C ASP A 19 11.64 -13.58 -3.60
N ILE A 20 10.88 -12.58 -3.15
CA ILE A 20 9.43 -12.72 -2.90
C ILE A 20 8.74 -12.84 -4.25
N ARG A 21 8.01 -13.94 -4.45
CA ARG A 21 7.22 -14.20 -5.66
C ARG A 21 5.77 -14.42 -5.31
N PRO A 22 4.84 -13.97 -6.15
CA PRO A 22 3.44 -14.25 -5.94
C PRO A 22 3.16 -15.75 -6.14
N TYR A 23 2.25 -16.30 -5.34
CA TYR A 23 1.71 -17.63 -5.57
C TYR A 23 0.87 -17.67 -6.86
N PRO A 24 0.67 -18.85 -7.50
CA PRO A 24 -0.12 -18.94 -8.73
C PRO A 24 -1.51 -18.32 -8.64
N PHE A 25 -2.21 -18.45 -7.52
CA PHE A 25 -3.52 -17.84 -7.33
C PHE A 25 -3.45 -16.31 -7.19
N GLN A 26 -2.37 -15.78 -6.62
CA GLN A 26 -2.11 -14.33 -6.54
C GLN A 26 -1.78 -13.77 -7.91
N GLU A 27 -1.00 -14.49 -8.71
CA GLU A 27 -0.72 -14.14 -10.11
C GLU A 27 -2.02 -14.04 -10.92
N ALA A 28 -2.93 -15.01 -10.78
CA ALA A 28 -4.22 -14.97 -11.44
C ALA A 28 -5.08 -13.75 -11.04
N ILE A 29 -5.00 -13.31 -9.78
CA ILE A 29 -5.67 -12.09 -9.30
C ILE A 29 -5.02 -10.85 -9.93
N LEU A 30 -3.70 -10.78 -9.97
CA LEU A 30 -2.97 -9.67 -10.59
C LEU A 30 -3.30 -9.53 -12.07
N ASP A 31 -3.39 -10.64 -12.80
CA ASP A 31 -3.76 -10.65 -14.22
C ASP A 31 -5.19 -10.16 -14.44
N LYS A 32 -6.13 -10.51 -13.53
CA LYS A 32 -7.48 -9.98 -13.55
C LYS A 32 -7.54 -8.48 -13.33
N LEU A 33 -6.81 -7.96 -12.31
CA LEU A 33 -6.75 -6.52 -12.05
C LEU A 33 -6.21 -5.76 -13.25
N GLU A 34 -5.17 -6.28 -13.88
CA GLU A 34 -4.60 -5.70 -15.10
C GLU A 34 -5.58 -5.72 -16.26
N ALA A 35 -6.29 -6.83 -16.46
CA ALA A 35 -7.32 -6.97 -17.49
C ALA A 35 -8.50 -6.00 -17.27
N GLU A 36 -8.97 -5.85 -16.02
CA GLU A 36 -10.02 -4.88 -15.68
C GLU A 36 -9.63 -3.46 -16.09
N ARG A 37 -8.39 -3.07 -15.89
CA ARG A 37 -7.89 -1.75 -16.26
C ARG A 37 -7.67 -1.58 -17.76
N LYS A 38 -6.93 -2.51 -18.39
CA LYS A 38 -6.53 -2.39 -19.80
C LYS A 38 -7.65 -2.67 -20.79
N ILE A 39 -8.56 -3.61 -20.47
CA ILE A 39 -9.63 -4.03 -21.38
C ILE A 39 -10.92 -3.26 -21.11
N TYR A 40 -11.28 -3.10 -19.82
CA TYR A 40 -12.58 -2.52 -19.45
C TYR A 40 -12.49 -1.08 -18.96
N GLY A 41 -11.29 -0.52 -18.77
CA GLY A 41 -11.10 0.84 -18.28
C GLY A 41 -11.47 1.03 -16.81
N ASN A 42 -11.55 -0.04 -16.02
CA ASN A 42 -11.93 -0.01 -14.62
C ASN A 42 -10.70 0.21 -13.74
N TYR A 43 -10.43 1.44 -13.39
CA TYR A 43 -9.28 1.83 -12.56
C TYR A 43 -9.59 1.88 -11.06
N LYS A 44 -10.85 1.64 -10.66
CA LYS A 44 -11.28 1.47 -9.28
C LYS A 44 -11.64 0.00 -9.05
N ASN A 45 -10.84 -0.66 -8.24
CA ASN A 45 -10.95 -2.11 -8.05
C ASN A 45 -11.18 -2.44 -6.58
N LEU A 46 -12.02 -3.42 -6.31
CA LEU A 46 -12.23 -3.98 -4.97
C LEU A 46 -11.67 -5.40 -4.92
N LEU A 47 -10.63 -5.59 -4.11
CA LEU A 47 -10.06 -6.91 -3.86
C LEU A 47 -10.68 -7.53 -2.60
N VAL A 48 -11.51 -8.54 -2.79
CA VAL A 48 -12.09 -9.33 -1.70
C VAL A 48 -11.38 -10.68 -1.64
N ALA A 49 -10.68 -10.94 -0.56
CA ALA A 49 -9.99 -12.19 -0.33
C ALA A 49 -9.99 -12.54 1.15
N ALA A 50 -9.93 -13.83 1.48
CA ALA A 50 -9.92 -14.30 2.85
C ALA A 50 -8.70 -13.76 3.63
N THR A 51 -8.82 -13.68 4.95
CA THR A 51 -7.72 -13.33 5.83
C THR A 51 -6.56 -14.33 5.64
N GLY A 52 -5.33 -13.84 5.58
CA GLY A 52 -4.14 -14.69 5.38
C GLY A 52 -3.83 -15.07 3.93
N THR A 53 -4.62 -14.64 2.93
CA THR A 53 -4.33 -14.89 1.50
C THR A 53 -3.24 -14.00 0.92
N GLY A 54 -2.68 -13.10 1.72
CA GLY A 54 -1.62 -12.19 1.28
C GLY A 54 -2.13 -11.01 0.45
N LYS A 55 -3.26 -10.40 0.81
CA LYS A 55 -3.80 -9.20 0.14
C LYS A 55 -2.75 -8.10 0.00
N THR A 56 -1.97 -7.85 1.05
CA THR A 56 -0.88 -6.85 1.01
C THR A 56 0.21 -7.21 0.01
N VAL A 57 0.55 -8.50 -0.11
CA VAL A 57 1.51 -8.99 -1.12
C VAL A 57 0.96 -8.77 -2.52
N ILE A 58 -0.32 -9.09 -2.76
CA ILE A 58 -0.99 -8.84 -4.05
C ILE A 58 -0.95 -7.34 -4.38
N SER A 59 -1.31 -6.48 -3.42
CA SER A 59 -1.27 -5.02 -3.60
C SER A 59 0.13 -4.50 -3.91
N ALA A 60 1.16 -5.04 -3.26
CA ALA A 60 2.55 -4.66 -3.51
C ALA A 60 3.02 -5.08 -4.91
N PHE A 61 2.64 -6.26 -5.38
CA PHE A 61 2.96 -6.69 -6.75
C PHE A 61 2.15 -5.93 -7.81
N ASP A 62 0.90 -5.60 -7.53
CA ASP A 62 0.07 -4.78 -8.40
C ASP A 62 0.70 -3.38 -8.58
N TYR A 63 1.10 -2.76 -7.47
CA TYR A 63 1.83 -1.50 -7.51
C TYR A 63 3.18 -1.63 -8.24
N LYS A 64 3.92 -2.71 -8.03
CA LYS A 64 5.17 -2.97 -8.76
C LYS A 64 4.99 -3.02 -10.28
N ARG A 65 3.91 -3.68 -10.76
CA ARG A 65 3.55 -3.70 -12.18
C ARG A 65 3.20 -2.29 -12.67
N PHE A 66 2.43 -1.54 -11.90
CA PHE A 66 2.08 -0.15 -12.22
C PHE A 66 3.31 0.74 -12.37
N VAL A 67 4.27 0.68 -11.45
CA VAL A 67 5.52 1.46 -11.51
C VAL A 67 6.35 1.11 -12.74
N ALA A 68 6.40 -0.15 -13.14
CA ALA A 68 7.13 -0.58 -14.32
C ALA A 68 6.62 0.06 -15.61
N GLU A 69 5.32 0.36 -15.68
CA GLU A 69 4.65 1.00 -16.83
C GLU A 69 4.60 2.54 -16.72
N ASN A 70 4.69 3.09 -15.50
CA ASN A 70 4.48 4.52 -15.21
C ASN A 70 5.64 5.11 -14.42
N ARG A 71 6.80 5.26 -15.05
CA ARG A 71 8.05 5.66 -14.37
C ARG A 71 8.01 7.06 -13.75
N ASP A 72 7.26 7.99 -14.33
CA ASP A 72 7.21 9.40 -13.91
C ASP A 72 6.08 9.70 -12.92
N HIS A 73 5.08 8.82 -12.84
CA HIS A 73 3.89 8.97 -12.01
C HIS A 73 3.65 7.70 -11.22
N HIS A 74 4.15 7.64 -10.00
CA HIS A 74 4.13 6.41 -9.21
C HIS A 74 4.04 6.62 -7.69
N ARG A 75 3.52 7.78 -7.24
CA ARG A 75 3.36 8.02 -5.81
C ARG A 75 2.18 7.23 -5.26
N LEU A 76 2.49 6.40 -4.26
CA LEU A 76 1.53 5.57 -3.56
C LEU A 76 1.03 6.25 -2.30
N LEU A 77 -0.28 6.15 -2.04
CA LEU A 77 -0.87 6.32 -0.73
C LEU A 77 -1.50 5.00 -0.27
N PHE A 78 -0.99 4.44 0.81
CA PHE A 78 -1.59 3.30 1.48
C PHE A 78 -2.29 3.78 2.76
N VAL A 79 -3.58 3.53 2.87
CA VAL A 79 -4.40 3.99 4.01
C VAL A 79 -4.92 2.80 4.79
N ALA A 80 -4.73 2.83 6.10
CA ALA A 80 -5.30 1.86 7.02
C ALA A 80 -5.75 2.54 8.32
N HIS A 81 -6.50 1.80 9.13
CA HIS A 81 -7.00 2.28 10.40
C HIS A 81 -5.97 2.18 11.53
N ARG A 82 -5.04 1.21 11.46
CA ARG A 82 -4.07 0.91 12.51
C ARG A 82 -2.63 1.08 12.02
N GLU A 83 -1.80 1.68 12.87
CA GLU A 83 -0.38 1.89 12.58
C GLU A 83 0.39 0.58 12.42
N GLU A 84 0.03 -0.49 13.14
CA GLU A 84 0.65 -1.81 13.02
C GLU A 84 0.46 -2.39 11.62
N ILE A 85 -0.72 -2.22 11.03
CA ILE A 85 -1.02 -2.64 9.65
C ILE A 85 -0.12 -1.89 8.68
N LEU A 86 0.03 -0.58 8.87
CA LEU A 86 0.88 0.26 8.03
C LEU A 86 2.35 -0.16 8.09
N LYS A 87 2.87 -0.44 9.29
CA LYS A 87 4.25 -0.92 9.47
C LYS A 87 4.51 -2.25 8.76
N GLN A 88 3.56 -3.19 8.89
CA GLN A 88 3.64 -4.49 8.23
C GLN A 88 3.54 -4.34 6.71
N SER A 89 2.62 -3.49 6.24
CA SER A 89 2.43 -3.24 4.81
C SER A 89 3.64 -2.55 4.19
N LEU A 90 4.19 -1.54 4.86
CA LEU A 90 5.41 -0.86 4.40
C LEU A 90 6.60 -1.84 4.30
N ALA A 91 6.78 -2.70 5.30
CA ALA A 91 7.82 -3.73 5.25
C ALA A 91 7.60 -4.71 4.08
N CYS A 92 6.36 -5.11 3.83
CA CYS A 92 5.99 -5.97 2.69
C CYS A 92 6.31 -5.29 1.34
N PHE A 93 5.92 -4.04 1.17
CA PHE A 93 6.21 -3.26 -0.05
C PHE A 93 7.70 -3.11 -0.28
N ARG A 94 8.46 -2.76 0.74
CA ARG A 94 9.93 -2.69 0.67
C ARG A 94 10.55 -4.01 0.23
N GLY A 95 10.07 -5.12 0.77
CA GLY A 95 10.53 -6.46 0.39
C GLY A 95 10.20 -6.82 -1.06
N VAL A 96 8.98 -6.57 -1.52
CA VAL A 96 8.54 -6.86 -2.90
C VAL A 96 9.23 -5.95 -3.92
N LEU A 97 9.39 -4.66 -3.60
CA LEU A 97 10.05 -3.69 -4.47
C LEU A 97 11.57 -3.79 -4.42
N LYS A 98 12.12 -4.49 -3.42
CA LYS A 98 13.57 -4.55 -3.13
C LYS A 98 14.18 -3.17 -2.89
N ASP A 99 13.41 -2.29 -2.25
CA ASP A 99 13.81 -0.92 -1.93
C ASP A 99 13.57 -0.66 -0.43
N PRO A 100 14.63 -0.68 0.40
CA PRO A 100 14.52 -0.45 1.84
C PRO A 100 14.13 1.00 2.19
N GLU A 101 14.36 1.93 1.29
CA GLU A 101 14.04 3.36 1.49
C GLU A 101 12.65 3.75 0.95
N PHE A 102 11.94 2.79 0.33
CA PHE A 102 10.61 3.05 -0.21
C PHE A 102 9.64 3.50 0.88
N GLY A 103 8.92 4.58 0.58
CA GLY A 103 7.79 5.06 1.36
C GLY A 103 8.11 5.50 2.79
N ALA A 104 7.17 6.17 3.40
CA ALA A 104 7.25 6.60 4.80
C ALA A 104 5.93 6.42 5.53
N LEU A 105 6.00 6.25 6.85
CA LEU A 105 4.83 6.29 7.71
C LEU A 105 4.37 7.73 7.90
N TYR A 106 3.07 7.97 7.77
CA TYR A 106 2.42 9.22 8.07
C TYR A 106 1.30 9.00 9.08
N THR A 107 1.65 9.09 10.35
CA THR A 107 0.80 8.75 11.50
C THR A 107 0.84 9.86 12.53
N GLY A 108 0.12 9.69 13.64
CA GLY A 108 0.14 10.64 14.74
C GLY A 108 1.55 10.98 15.24
N ASN A 109 2.44 9.99 15.25
CA ASN A 109 3.81 10.13 15.76
C ASN A 109 4.83 10.49 14.67
N ASN A 110 4.52 10.28 13.39
CA ASN A 110 5.40 10.51 12.25
C ASN A 110 4.72 11.47 11.27
N SER A 111 5.21 12.68 11.17
CA SER A 111 4.63 13.74 10.34
C SER A 111 5.62 14.35 9.34
N GLU A 112 6.87 13.88 9.33
CA GLU A 112 7.87 14.34 8.37
C GLU A 112 7.64 13.66 7.02
N ILE A 113 7.53 14.46 5.98
CA ILE A 113 7.29 14.02 4.60
C ILE A 113 8.34 14.68 3.71
N LYS A 114 9.02 13.86 2.92
CA LYS A 114 9.87 14.36 1.83
C LYS A 114 9.01 14.54 0.58
N GLU A 115 9.33 15.56 -0.20
CA GLU A 115 8.66 15.79 -1.48
C GLU A 115 8.76 14.56 -2.40
N GLY A 116 7.66 14.22 -3.07
CA GLY A 116 7.60 13.08 -3.99
C GLY A 116 7.54 11.71 -3.34
N GLN A 117 7.41 11.62 -2.02
CA GLN A 117 7.44 10.36 -1.29
C GLN A 117 6.08 9.64 -1.30
N SER A 118 6.11 8.32 -1.45
CA SER A 118 4.96 7.45 -1.19
C SER A 118 4.69 7.34 0.32
N LEU A 119 3.42 7.32 0.70
CA LEU A 119 3.02 7.39 2.11
C LEU A 119 2.17 6.20 2.56
N PHE A 120 2.39 5.78 3.79
CA PHE A 120 1.58 4.82 4.53
C PHE A 120 0.95 5.56 5.71
N ALA A 121 -0.33 5.92 5.56
CA ALA A 121 -1.01 6.85 6.46
C ALA A 121 -2.16 6.21 7.22
N THR A 122 -2.35 6.60 8.48
CA THR A 122 -3.61 6.31 9.17
C THR A 122 -4.69 7.24 8.66
N ILE A 123 -5.92 6.72 8.55
CA ILE A 123 -7.07 7.54 8.13
C ILE A 123 -7.28 8.70 9.09
N GLN A 124 -7.09 8.50 10.40
CA GLN A 124 -7.23 9.54 11.41
C GLN A 124 -6.23 10.69 11.20
N LYS A 125 -5.02 10.39 10.69
CA LYS A 125 -4.04 11.43 10.38
C LYS A 125 -4.44 12.25 9.17
N LEU A 126 -5.06 11.63 8.18
CA LEU A 126 -5.53 12.29 6.95
C LEU A 126 -6.85 13.02 7.13
N ASP A 127 -7.70 12.61 8.07
CA ASP A 127 -9.05 13.13 8.30
C ASP A 127 -9.08 14.62 8.73
N SER A 128 -7.95 15.16 9.14
CA SER A 128 -7.83 16.59 9.40
C SER A 128 -7.73 17.35 8.07
N LYS A 129 -8.59 18.36 7.87
CA LYS A 129 -8.58 19.22 6.68
C LYS A 129 -7.20 19.83 6.40
N ASP A 130 -6.47 20.17 7.44
CA ASP A 130 -5.13 20.74 7.35
C ASP A 130 -4.11 19.71 6.83
N ASN A 131 -4.31 18.43 7.13
CA ASN A 131 -3.42 17.36 6.70
C ASN A 131 -3.69 16.90 5.28
N ILE A 132 -4.95 16.72 4.89
CA ILE A 132 -5.29 16.31 3.53
C ILE A 132 -4.96 17.40 2.50
N SER A 133 -5.20 18.67 2.85
CA SER A 133 -4.94 19.81 1.98
C SER A 133 -3.45 20.14 1.75
N ARG A 134 -2.55 19.47 2.49
CA ARG A 134 -1.09 19.53 2.24
C ARG A 134 -0.70 18.88 0.93
N PHE A 135 -1.56 18.06 0.37
CA PHE A 135 -1.35 17.34 -0.88
C PHE A 135 -2.33 17.88 -1.92
N SER A 136 -1.88 18.07 -3.15
CA SER A 136 -2.81 18.34 -4.25
C SER A 136 -3.70 17.12 -4.52
N PRO A 137 -4.92 17.29 -5.07
CA PRO A 137 -5.80 16.17 -5.36
C PRO A 137 -5.20 15.09 -6.26
N ASP A 138 -4.25 15.44 -7.09
CA ASP A 138 -3.53 14.58 -8.03
C ASP A 138 -2.14 14.17 -7.54
N TYR A 139 -1.83 14.40 -6.25
CA TYR A 139 -0.50 14.10 -5.70
C TYR A 139 -0.19 12.61 -5.73
N PHE A 140 -1.17 11.74 -5.42
CA PHE A 140 -1.00 10.30 -5.42
C PHE A 140 -1.57 9.68 -6.68
N ASP A 141 -0.78 8.85 -7.34
CA ASP A 141 -1.15 8.17 -8.58
C ASP A 141 -1.84 6.83 -8.31
N PHE A 142 -1.48 6.19 -7.21
CA PHE A 142 -2.00 4.90 -6.78
C PHE A 142 -2.44 4.98 -5.32
N ILE A 143 -3.71 4.68 -5.04
CA ILE A 143 -4.24 4.67 -3.67
C ILE A 143 -4.74 3.28 -3.31
N ILE A 144 -4.34 2.79 -2.15
CA ILE A 144 -4.82 1.55 -1.55
C ILE A 144 -5.50 1.89 -0.24
N VAL A 145 -6.72 1.39 -0.06
CA VAL A 145 -7.46 1.47 1.21
C VAL A 145 -7.59 0.05 1.75
N ASP A 146 -6.90 -0.23 2.83
CA ASP A 146 -7.03 -1.51 3.53
C ASP A 146 -8.22 -1.49 4.48
N GLU A 147 -8.83 -2.66 4.73
CA GLU A 147 -10.04 -2.81 5.54
C GLU A 147 -11.20 -1.91 5.06
N PHE A 148 -11.49 -1.94 3.76
CA PHE A 148 -12.51 -1.12 3.10
C PHE A 148 -13.91 -1.25 3.72
N HIS A 149 -14.21 -2.30 4.49
CA HIS A 149 -15.46 -2.42 5.24
C HIS A 149 -15.66 -1.32 6.30
N HIS A 150 -14.59 -0.62 6.69
CA HIS A 150 -14.66 0.60 7.49
C HIS A 150 -14.84 1.88 6.65
N ALA A 151 -14.79 1.78 5.33
CA ALA A 151 -14.84 2.92 4.41
C ALA A 151 -16.22 3.61 4.32
N ALA A 152 -17.23 3.06 4.99
CA ALA A 152 -18.52 3.76 5.20
C ALA A 152 -18.41 4.94 6.18
N ALA A 153 -17.29 5.09 6.91
CA ALA A 153 -17.05 6.25 7.73
C ALA A 153 -16.82 7.51 6.88
N ASP A 154 -17.29 8.65 7.35
CA ASP A 154 -17.22 9.94 6.65
C ASP A 154 -15.78 10.30 6.22
N SER A 155 -14.80 9.98 7.06
CA SER A 155 -13.37 10.21 6.78
C SER A 155 -12.87 9.55 5.50
N TYR A 156 -13.30 8.31 5.22
CA TYR A 156 -12.93 7.62 4.00
C TYR A 156 -13.64 8.21 2.78
N GLN A 157 -14.89 8.63 2.94
CA GLN A 157 -15.65 9.30 1.87
C GLN A 157 -15.01 10.63 1.49
N GLU A 158 -14.57 11.42 2.48
CA GLU A 158 -13.85 12.67 2.25
C GLU A 158 -12.53 12.43 1.50
N LEU A 159 -11.73 11.47 1.94
CA LEU A 159 -10.46 11.08 1.29
C LEU A 159 -10.68 10.66 -0.16
N LEU A 160 -11.64 9.76 -0.41
CA LEU A 160 -11.94 9.23 -1.75
C LEU A 160 -12.54 10.29 -2.68
N SER A 161 -13.19 11.30 -2.13
CA SER A 161 -13.73 12.43 -2.89
C SER A 161 -12.67 13.48 -3.22
N TYR A 162 -11.67 13.63 -2.36
CA TYR A 162 -10.62 14.61 -2.50
C TYR A 162 -9.57 14.19 -3.53
N PHE A 163 -9.00 13.01 -3.38
CA PHE A 163 -7.93 12.54 -4.26
C PHE A 163 -8.44 12.01 -5.59
N LYS A 164 -7.65 12.22 -6.64
CA LYS A 164 -7.94 11.78 -8.02
C LYS A 164 -6.79 10.89 -8.53
N PRO A 165 -6.60 9.70 -7.96
CA PRO A 165 -5.54 8.79 -8.39
C PRO A 165 -5.85 8.19 -9.76
N GLN A 166 -4.82 7.68 -10.43
CA GLN A 166 -4.98 6.84 -11.61
C GLN A 166 -5.60 5.48 -11.23
N ILE A 167 -5.17 4.92 -10.10
CA ILE A 167 -5.66 3.63 -9.59
C ILE A 167 -6.12 3.75 -8.13
N LEU A 168 -7.28 3.16 -7.86
CA LEU A 168 -7.87 3.03 -6.53
C LEU A 168 -8.33 1.59 -6.30
#